data_0617b0f195ba11b3f3790ce37b166b5b
#
_entry.id   0617b0f195ba11b3f3790ce37b166b5b
#
_cell.length_a   1.000
_cell.length_b   1.000
_cell.length_c   1.000
_cell.angle_alpha   90.00
_cell.angle_beta   90.00
_cell.angle_gamma   90.00
#
_symmetry.space_group_name_H-M   'P 1'
#
loop_
_entity.id
_entity.type
_entity.pdbx_description
1 polymer ?
#
loop_
_entity_poly.entity_id
_entity_poly.type
_entity_poly.pdbx_seq_one_letter_code
_entity_poly.pdbx_strand_id
1 'polypeptide(L)'
;MEKNYPLPFLWAPMLTLLSVSILLGPVVLSAQEIKIFTLKDFDLHGEVKSCLVVTDYGKEEYDFAPNGFLTKSVTRYNDTDYDISSFKYQNGQLLENRVENYRNGTLDKTTSLVHIYTMDTTALKRISETVFSYNKEFLGRYEYEYDSINRLVKIRQVDNEGIDESDIEYTTFKGETTKTYSLNGVIQKSIRISIKKGKNNTENRVELTKKFLGGDAINATEKVYNADNRILSEETFIFDAETKKFVSQQILLYHYDDLGILTELRIKTPNTESVKNYIYQFDDGATGNWIKKIVTPDNSYITRKIQYYAPVVIEDKQ
;
A
#
# COMPACT_ATOMS: atom_id res chain seq x y z
N MET A 1 -27.19 -28.24 24.66
CA MET A 1 -27.36 -26.77 24.67
C MET A 1 -26.05 -26.15 24.21
N GLU A 2 -25.86 -26.07 22.91
CA GLU A 2 -24.69 -25.44 22.33
C GLU A 2 -24.99 -23.95 22.16
N LYS A 3 -24.16 -23.12 22.79
CA LYS A 3 -24.22 -21.66 22.64
C LYS A 3 -23.45 -21.26 21.41
N ASN A 4 -24.16 -20.95 20.33
CA ASN A 4 -23.61 -20.25 19.17
C ASN A 4 -23.26 -18.82 19.57
N TYR A 5 -21.95 -18.50 19.60
CA TYR A 5 -21.47 -17.13 19.62
C TYR A 5 -21.29 -16.65 18.18
N PRO A 6 -21.83 -15.51 17.78
CA PRO A 6 -21.54 -14.93 16.47
C PRO A 6 -20.11 -14.39 16.48
N LEU A 7 -19.33 -14.78 15.47
CA LEU A 7 -18.01 -14.21 15.21
C LEU A 7 -18.12 -12.70 14.96
N PRO A 8 -17.30 -11.87 15.59
CA PRO A 8 -17.28 -10.44 15.30
C PRO A 8 -16.67 -10.20 13.92
N PHE A 9 -17.45 -9.55 13.07
CA PHE A 9 -16.97 -8.98 11.81
C PHE A 9 -15.90 -7.95 12.12
N LEU A 10 -14.63 -8.29 11.88
CA LEU A 10 -13.49 -7.40 12.04
C LEU A 10 -13.46 -6.37 10.92
N TRP A 11 -13.92 -5.18 11.25
CA TRP A 11 -13.74 -3.99 10.44
C TRP A 11 -12.35 -3.42 10.73
N ALA A 12 -11.40 -3.68 9.86
CA ALA A 12 -10.11 -3.00 9.90
C ALA A 12 -10.25 -1.59 9.29
N PRO A 13 -9.87 -0.53 10.00
CA PRO A 13 -9.65 0.76 9.38
C PRO A 13 -8.42 0.66 8.49
N MET A 14 -8.54 1.20 7.30
CA MET A 14 -7.59 1.23 6.22
C MET A 14 -6.33 2.04 6.59
N LEU A 15 -5.40 1.41 7.27
CA LEU A 15 -3.98 1.51 7.01
C LEU A 15 -3.68 0.24 6.21
N THR A 16 -3.57 0.36 4.89
CA THR A 16 -3.08 -0.72 4.04
C THR A 16 -1.61 -0.93 4.35
N LEU A 17 -1.35 -1.48 5.50
CA LEU A 17 -0.07 -2.03 5.84
C LEU A 17 0.04 -3.39 5.19
N LEU A 18 1.14 -3.57 4.55
CA LEU A 18 1.62 -4.76 3.87
C LEU A 18 1.62 -5.96 4.83
N SER A 19 0.45 -6.48 5.20
CA SER A 19 0.37 -7.85 5.67
C SER A 19 0.39 -8.73 4.41
N VAL A 20 1.57 -9.21 4.06
CA VAL A 20 1.72 -10.33 3.14
C VAL A 20 1.21 -11.56 3.88
N SER A 21 -0.12 -11.67 3.95
CA SER A 21 -0.76 -12.93 4.33
C SER A 21 -0.62 -13.86 3.15
N ILE A 22 0.35 -14.75 3.20
CA ILE A 22 0.42 -15.91 2.31
C ILE A 22 -0.72 -16.84 2.72
N LEU A 23 -1.93 -16.53 2.28
CA LEU A 23 -2.99 -17.52 2.13
C LEU A 23 -2.67 -18.26 0.83
N LEU A 24 -2.40 -19.55 0.91
CA LEU A 24 -2.39 -20.52 -0.20
C LEU A 24 -3.80 -20.60 -0.82
N GLY A 25 -4.22 -19.54 -1.48
CA GLY A 25 -5.23 -19.53 -2.51
C GLY A 25 -4.51 -19.34 -3.85
N PRO A 26 -5.16 -19.53 -5.01
CA PRO A 26 -4.53 -19.24 -6.29
C PRO A 26 -4.00 -17.81 -6.20
N VAL A 27 -2.67 -17.66 -6.25
CA VAL A 27 -1.98 -16.38 -6.19
C VAL A 27 -2.44 -15.62 -7.42
N VAL A 28 -3.46 -14.78 -7.27
CA VAL A 28 -3.75 -13.77 -8.29
C VAL A 28 -2.58 -12.80 -8.19
N LEU A 29 -1.55 -13.06 -8.99
CA LEU A 29 -0.38 -12.21 -9.13
C LEU A 29 -0.86 -10.82 -9.55
N SER A 30 -1.07 -9.98 -8.57
CA SER A 30 -1.17 -8.56 -8.80
C SER A 30 0.25 -8.11 -9.11
N ALA A 31 0.56 -7.94 -10.39
CA ALA A 31 1.80 -7.35 -10.86
C ALA A 31 2.04 -6.03 -10.11
N GLN A 32 2.87 -6.07 -9.08
CA GLN A 32 3.11 -4.95 -8.19
C GLN A 32 4.39 -4.26 -8.63
N GLU A 33 4.30 -2.97 -8.95
CA GLU A 33 5.49 -2.16 -9.21
C GLU A 33 6.38 -2.12 -7.96
N ILE A 34 7.70 -2.16 -8.16
CA ILE A 34 8.66 -2.06 -7.06
C ILE A 34 8.48 -0.70 -6.40
N LYS A 35 8.10 -0.70 -5.13
CA LYS A 35 7.85 0.50 -4.35
C LYS A 35 8.99 0.77 -3.38
N ILE A 36 9.53 1.98 -3.43
CA ILE A 36 10.41 2.55 -2.41
C ILE A 36 9.53 3.28 -1.42
N PHE A 37 9.56 2.86 -0.16
CA PHE A 37 8.78 3.47 0.91
C PHE A 37 9.55 4.66 1.49
N THR A 38 8.81 5.74 1.74
CA THR A 38 9.35 7.00 2.28
C THR A 38 8.52 7.47 3.47
N LEU A 39 8.98 8.48 4.20
CA LEU A 39 8.24 9.11 5.29
C LEU A 39 6.79 9.47 4.91
N LYS A 40 6.56 9.90 3.67
CA LYS A 40 5.21 10.27 3.18
C LYS A 40 4.24 9.10 3.17
N ASP A 41 4.72 7.88 2.95
CA ASP A 41 3.89 6.68 2.96
C ASP A 41 3.36 6.35 4.37
N PHE A 42 3.97 6.94 5.40
CA PHE A 42 3.61 6.77 6.81
C PHE A 42 3.00 8.02 7.43
N ASP A 43 2.66 9.02 6.61
CA ASP A 43 2.13 10.30 7.08
C ASP A 43 3.07 10.93 8.14
N LEU A 44 4.37 11.01 7.79
CA LEU A 44 5.44 11.56 8.60
C LEU A 44 6.14 12.70 7.87
N HIS A 45 6.48 13.76 8.62
CA HIS A 45 7.10 14.97 8.12
C HIS A 45 8.39 15.29 8.88
N GLY A 46 9.30 16.04 8.24
CA GLY A 46 10.59 16.43 8.82
C GLY A 46 11.62 15.30 8.78
N GLU A 47 12.68 15.45 9.57
CA GLU A 47 13.82 14.52 9.59
C GLU A 47 13.60 13.37 10.59
N VAL A 48 12.55 12.57 10.37
CA VAL A 48 12.22 11.46 11.25
C VAL A 48 13.24 10.34 11.08
N LYS A 49 13.81 9.90 12.23
CA LYS A 49 14.72 8.76 12.33
C LYS A 49 13.96 7.45 12.58
N SER A 50 12.98 7.50 13.49
CA SER A 50 12.15 6.32 13.79
C SER A 50 10.76 6.71 14.27
N CYS A 51 9.80 5.80 14.08
CA CYS A 51 8.44 5.93 14.55
C CYS A 51 7.96 4.58 15.10
N LEU A 52 7.56 4.56 16.38
CA LEU A 52 6.84 3.45 16.99
C LEU A 52 5.35 3.79 17.03
N VAL A 53 4.53 2.98 16.37
CA VAL A 53 3.06 3.05 16.38
C VAL A 53 2.52 1.98 17.32
N VAL A 54 1.65 2.36 18.25
CA VAL A 54 0.98 1.43 19.16
C VAL A 54 -0.52 1.46 18.88
N THR A 55 -1.07 0.30 18.64
CA THR A 55 -2.49 0.06 18.36
C THR A 55 -3.05 -0.94 19.37
N ASP A 56 -4.36 -1.15 19.36
CA ASP A 56 -5.03 -2.14 20.22
C ASP A 56 -4.67 -3.59 19.85
N TYR A 57 -4.17 -3.84 18.63
CA TYR A 57 -3.85 -5.18 18.11
C TYR A 57 -2.34 -5.46 17.99
N GLY A 58 -1.48 -4.50 18.35
CA GLY A 58 -0.04 -4.70 18.27
C GLY A 58 0.77 -3.41 18.14
N LYS A 59 2.02 -3.57 17.74
CA LYS A 59 2.96 -2.47 17.56
C LYS A 59 3.62 -2.54 16.20
N GLU A 60 3.90 -1.37 15.63
CA GLU A 60 4.65 -1.23 14.39
C GLU A 60 5.81 -0.27 14.61
N GLU A 61 6.99 -0.68 14.21
CA GLU A 61 8.20 0.12 14.33
C GLU A 61 8.75 0.40 12.93
N TYR A 62 9.15 1.64 12.69
CA TYR A 62 9.69 2.10 11.40
C TYR A 62 10.98 2.85 11.64
N ASP A 63 12.05 2.46 10.94
CA ASP A 63 13.32 3.17 10.91
C ASP A 63 13.56 3.75 9.52
N PHE A 64 14.01 4.99 9.46
CA PHE A 64 14.25 5.71 8.22
C PHE A 64 15.72 6.15 8.13
N ALA A 65 16.25 6.18 6.91
CA ALA A 65 17.51 6.84 6.63
C ALA A 65 17.36 8.37 6.60
N PRO A 66 18.47 9.16 6.70
CA PRO A 66 18.38 10.62 6.64
C PRO A 66 17.73 11.20 5.37
N ASN A 67 17.74 10.45 4.27
CA ASN A 67 17.04 10.82 3.04
C ASN A 67 15.54 10.47 3.04
N GLY A 68 15.01 9.99 4.17
CA GLY A 68 13.60 9.65 4.35
C GLY A 68 13.18 8.28 3.82
N PHE A 69 14.09 7.45 3.31
CA PHE A 69 13.76 6.08 2.89
C PHE A 69 13.60 5.16 4.08
N LEU A 70 12.57 4.30 4.05
CA LEU A 70 12.37 3.25 5.04
C LEU A 70 13.51 2.24 4.97
N THR A 71 14.22 2.02 6.08
CA THR A 71 15.32 1.06 6.18
C THR A 71 14.90 -0.22 6.91
N LYS A 72 13.91 -0.11 7.79
CA LYS A 72 13.39 -1.25 8.54
C LYS A 72 11.94 -1.00 8.96
N SER A 73 11.14 -2.06 8.93
CA SER A 73 9.86 -2.11 9.61
C SER A 73 9.75 -3.36 10.46
N VAL A 74 9.05 -3.26 11.61
CA VAL A 74 8.74 -4.40 12.46
C VAL A 74 7.26 -4.35 12.79
N THR A 75 6.53 -5.42 12.47
CA THR A 75 5.14 -5.60 12.88
C THR A 75 5.09 -6.62 14.02
N ARG A 76 4.71 -6.20 15.24
CA ARG A 76 4.59 -7.06 16.41
C ARG A 76 3.13 -7.38 16.68
N TYR A 77 2.78 -8.63 16.56
CA TYR A 77 1.46 -9.16 16.92
C TYR A 77 1.38 -9.41 18.44
N ASN A 78 2.50 -9.88 19.02
CA ASN A 78 2.75 -10.05 20.46
C ASN A 78 4.26 -10.04 20.74
N ASP A 79 4.69 -10.40 21.93
CA ASP A 79 6.10 -10.37 22.32
C ASP A 79 6.96 -11.43 21.61
N THR A 80 6.37 -12.52 21.13
CA THR A 80 7.05 -13.64 20.48
C THR A 80 6.79 -13.77 18.99
N ASP A 81 5.69 -13.18 18.49
CA ASP A 81 5.31 -13.27 17.09
C ASP A 81 5.40 -11.90 16.44
N TYR A 82 6.33 -11.75 15.52
CA TYR A 82 6.59 -10.51 14.80
C TYR A 82 7.28 -10.76 13.47
N ASP A 83 7.11 -9.80 12.57
CA ASP A 83 7.75 -9.79 11.25
C ASP A 83 8.67 -8.59 11.12
N ILE A 84 9.85 -8.79 10.54
CA ILE A 84 10.84 -7.75 10.26
C ILE A 84 11.03 -7.67 8.76
N SER A 85 10.92 -6.46 8.20
CA SER A 85 11.38 -6.16 6.83
C SER A 85 12.54 -5.17 6.90
N SER A 86 13.65 -5.51 6.26
CA SER A 86 14.85 -4.67 6.19
C SER A 86 15.16 -4.32 4.74
N PHE A 87 15.45 -3.05 4.47
CA PHE A 87 15.66 -2.52 3.12
C PHE A 87 17.06 -1.95 2.98
N LYS A 88 17.77 -2.33 1.92
CA LYS A 88 19.07 -1.75 1.56
C LYS A 88 18.96 -1.00 0.24
N TYR A 89 19.53 0.20 0.24
CA TYR A 89 19.53 1.09 -0.93
C TYR A 89 20.96 1.45 -1.34
N GLN A 90 21.14 1.69 -2.61
CA GLN A 90 22.34 2.31 -3.15
C GLN A 90 21.96 3.29 -4.27
N ASN A 91 22.46 4.51 -4.22
CA ASN A 91 22.17 5.55 -5.22
C ASN A 91 20.65 5.78 -5.45
N GLY A 92 19.85 5.69 -4.38
CA GLY A 92 18.40 5.87 -4.45
C GLY A 92 17.62 4.66 -4.99
N GLN A 93 18.29 3.54 -5.26
CA GLN A 93 17.68 2.30 -5.76
C GLN A 93 17.61 1.26 -4.66
N LEU A 94 16.52 0.49 -4.62
CA LEU A 94 16.38 -0.66 -3.72
C LEU A 94 17.24 -1.81 -4.24
N LEU A 95 18.13 -2.35 -3.40
CA LEU A 95 19.00 -3.49 -3.73
C LEU A 95 18.55 -4.78 -3.05
N GLU A 96 18.06 -4.69 -1.83
CA GLU A 96 17.65 -5.85 -1.04
C GLU A 96 16.43 -5.48 -0.20
N ASN A 97 15.45 -6.37 -0.16
CA ASN A 97 14.42 -6.41 0.87
C ASN A 97 14.48 -7.80 1.53
N ARG A 98 14.73 -7.82 2.83
CA ARG A 98 14.81 -9.04 3.63
C ARG A 98 13.60 -9.09 4.56
N VAL A 99 12.85 -10.17 4.47
CA VAL A 99 11.68 -10.44 5.34
C VAL A 99 12.04 -11.59 6.27
N GLU A 100 11.98 -11.35 7.58
CA GLU A 100 12.25 -12.33 8.63
C GLU A 100 11.02 -12.43 9.52
N ASN A 101 10.43 -13.62 9.57
CA ASN A 101 9.24 -13.91 10.35
C ASN A 101 9.62 -14.67 11.61
N TYR A 102 9.18 -14.20 12.76
CA TYR A 102 9.42 -14.84 14.05
C TYR A 102 8.09 -15.35 14.60
N ARG A 103 8.11 -16.62 15.04
CA ARG A 103 6.97 -17.31 15.65
C ARG A 103 7.43 -18.00 16.92
N ASN A 104 6.71 -17.76 18.04
CA ASN A 104 7.11 -18.24 19.36
C ASN A 104 8.58 -17.87 19.73
N GLY A 105 9.01 -16.64 19.36
CA GLY A 105 10.35 -16.12 19.60
C GLY A 105 11.45 -16.75 18.74
N THR A 106 11.12 -17.64 17.80
CA THR A 106 12.07 -18.32 16.93
C THR A 106 11.86 -17.89 15.48
N LEU A 107 12.97 -17.71 14.74
CA LEU A 107 12.92 -17.39 13.32
C LEU A 107 12.28 -18.54 12.53
N ASP A 108 11.19 -18.24 11.85
CA ASP A 108 10.55 -19.15 10.89
C ASP A 108 11.27 -19.06 9.54
N LYS A 109 12.17 -20.00 9.31
CA LYS A 109 12.96 -20.07 8.08
C LYS A 109 12.15 -20.44 6.84
N THR A 110 10.95 -21.01 7.02
CA THR A 110 10.10 -21.47 5.91
C THR A 110 9.36 -20.30 5.24
N THR A 111 9.04 -19.27 6.00
CA THR A 111 8.35 -18.08 5.52
C THR A 111 9.25 -16.85 5.40
N SER A 112 10.51 -16.94 5.86
CA SER A 112 11.48 -15.86 5.75
C SER A 112 12.14 -15.85 4.37
N LEU A 113 12.20 -14.64 3.75
CA LEU A 113 12.60 -14.47 2.35
C LEU A 113 13.63 -13.34 2.19
N VAL A 114 14.39 -13.42 1.09
CA VAL A 114 15.27 -12.33 0.64
C VAL A 114 14.98 -12.02 -0.81
N HIS A 115 14.69 -10.75 -1.10
CA HIS A 115 14.51 -10.23 -2.42
C HIS A 115 15.75 -9.40 -2.80
N ILE A 116 16.40 -9.76 -3.90
CA ILE A 116 17.58 -9.05 -4.44
C ILE A 116 17.18 -8.39 -5.74
N TYR A 117 17.46 -7.09 -5.83
CA TYR A 117 17.11 -6.27 -7.00
C TYR A 117 18.36 -5.88 -7.78
N THR A 118 18.28 -6.01 -9.10
CA THR A 118 19.30 -5.50 -10.04
C THR A 118 18.63 -4.64 -11.09
N MET A 119 19.28 -3.54 -11.50
CA MET A 119 18.76 -2.63 -12.50
C MET A 119 19.72 -2.53 -13.68
N ASP A 120 19.20 -2.69 -14.88
CA ASP A 120 19.88 -2.42 -16.14
C ASP A 120 19.21 -1.23 -16.83
N THR A 121 20.01 -0.25 -17.23
CA THR A 121 19.58 0.97 -17.93
C THR A 121 20.36 1.19 -19.24
N THR A 122 21.06 0.17 -19.73
CA THR A 122 21.92 0.28 -20.92
C THR A 122 21.13 0.52 -22.21
N ALA A 123 19.88 0.06 -22.27
CA ALA A 123 18.93 0.31 -23.34
C ALA A 123 17.64 0.90 -22.75
N LEU A 124 16.60 0.09 -22.61
CA LEU A 124 15.41 0.45 -21.83
C LEU A 124 15.59 -0.04 -20.40
N LYS A 125 15.03 0.69 -19.43
CA LYS A 125 15.09 0.31 -18.02
C LYS A 125 14.48 -1.08 -17.82
N ARG A 126 15.26 -1.96 -17.20
CA ARG A 126 14.83 -3.27 -16.77
C ARG A 126 15.25 -3.49 -15.33
N ILE A 127 14.37 -4.03 -14.51
CA ILE A 127 14.68 -4.40 -13.13
C ILE A 127 14.43 -5.89 -13.00
N SER A 128 15.38 -6.60 -12.39
CA SER A 128 15.20 -8.01 -11.99
C SER A 128 15.14 -8.09 -10.48
N GLU A 129 14.14 -8.78 -9.97
CA GLU A 129 13.96 -9.14 -8.58
C GLU A 129 14.11 -10.66 -8.44
N THR A 130 15.11 -11.13 -7.71
CA THR A 130 15.32 -12.54 -7.44
C THR A 130 14.95 -12.82 -5.99
N VAL A 131 14.11 -13.84 -5.79
CA VAL A 131 13.62 -14.25 -4.48
C VAL A 131 14.32 -15.51 -4.03
N PHE A 132 14.87 -15.47 -2.82
CA PHE A 132 15.52 -16.61 -2.19
C PHE A 132 14.84 -16.95 -0.86
N SER A 133 14.81 -18.24 -0.53
CA SER A 133 14.49 -18.71 0.83
C SER A 133 15.56 -18.24 1.83
N TYR A 134 15.26 -18.36 3.13
CA TYR A 134 16.26 -18.10 4.17
C TYR A 134 17.53 -18.96 3.99
N ASN A 135 17.40 -20.19 3.50
CA ASN A 135 18.50 -21.12 3.24
C ASN A 135 19.24 -20.84 1.92
N LYS A 136 18.94 -19.73 1.24
CA LYS A 136 19.51 -19.29 -0.05
C LYS A 136 19.10 -20.16 -1.24
N GLU A 137 17.99 -20.89 -1.15
CA GLU A 137 17.43 -21.61 -2.28
C GLU A 137 16.68 -20.62 -3.17
N PHE A 138 16.84 -20.72 -4.48
CA PHE A 138 16.11 -19.92 -5.46
C PHE A 138 14.63 -20.31 -5.45
N LEU A 139 13.75 -19.31 -5.29
CA LEU A 139 12.31 -19.51 -5.29
C LEU A 139 11.64 -18.97 -6.55
N GLY A 140 12.20 -17.90 -7.12
CA GLY A 140 11.67 -17.31 -8.32
C GLY A 140 12.38 -16.01 -8.68
N ARG A 141 12.08 -15.51 -9.88
CA ARG A 141 12.57 -14.24 -10.38
C ARG A 141 11.46 -13.48 -11.09
N TYR A 142 11.39 -12.19 -10.84
CA TYR A 142 10.54 -11.25 -11.57
C TYR A 142 11.41 -10.32 -12.41
N GLU A 143 11.01 -10.08 -13.66
CA GLU A 143 11.65 -9.14 -14.58
C GLU A 143 10.64 -8.08 -14.96
N TYR A 144 10.95 -6.82 -14.67
CA TYR A 144 10.12 -5.65 -14.94
C TYR A 144 10.72 -4.88 -16.10
N GLU A 145 10.00 -4.74 -17.20
CA GLU A 145 10.44 -4.03 -18.39
C GLU A 145 9.66 -2.72 -18.54
N TYR A 146 10.40 -1.65 -18.87
CA TYR A 146 9.84 -0.32 -19.00
C TYR A 146 10.00 0.20 -20.42
N ASP A 147 9.07 1.03 -20.89
CA ASP A 147 9.16 1.70 -22.19
C ASP A 147 10.11 2.93 -22.13
N SER A 148 10.25 3.60 -23.29
CA SER A 148 11.14 4.77 -23.46
C SER A 148 10.77 6.00 -22.61
N ILE A 149 9.54 6.05 -22.09
CA ILE A 149 9.08 7.10 -21.18
C ILE A 149 8.92 6.59 -19.74
N ASN A 150 9.60 5.48 -19.43
CA ASN A 150 9.74 4.90 -18.11
C ASN A 150 8.42 4.37 -17.50
N ARG A 151 7.47 3.91 -18.33
CA ARG A 151 6.26 3.21 -17.90
C ARG A 151 6.51 1.70 -17.93
N LEU A 152 6.06 1.00 -16.89
CA LEU A 152 6.12 -0.47 -16.83
C LEU A 152 5.20 -1.08 -17.91
N VAL A 153 5.76 -1.89 -18.82
CA VAL A 153 5.03 -2.50 -19.94
C VAL A 153 4.96 -4.03 -19.89
N LYS A 154 5.87 -4.66 -19.15
CA LYS A 154 5.86 -6.11 -18.98
C LYS A 154 6.39 -6.52 -17.61
N ILE A 155 5.80 -7.58 -17.06
CA ILE A 155 6.36 -8.31 -15.93
C ILE A 155 6.42 -9.78 -16.32
N ARG A 156 7.59 -10.39 -16.17
CA ARG A 156 7.79 -11.82 -16.36
C ARG A 156 8.13 -12.43 -15.00
N GLN A 157 7.39 -13.43 -14.59
CA GLN A 157 7.72 -14.27 -13.44
C GLN A 157 8.30 -15.59 -13.94
N VAL A 158 9.40 -16.01 -13.35
CA VAL A 158 10.06 -17.27 -13.64
C VAL A 158 10.25 -18.00 -12.30
N ASP A 159 9.73 -19.20 -12.20
CA ASP A 159 9.91 -20.09 -11.06
C ASP A 159 10.08 -21.54 -11.53
N ASN A 160 10.01 -22.51 -10.60
CA ASN A 160 10.18 -23.93 -10.91
C ASN A 160 8.98 -24.52 -11.67
N GLU A 161 7.84 -23.85 -11.71
CA GLU A 161 6.61 -24.31 -12.39
C GLU A 161 6.54 -23.80 -13.84
N GLY A 162 7.23 -22.69 -14.15
CA GLY A 162 7.25 -22.17 -15.50
C GLY A 162 7.53 -20.67 -15.61
N ILE A 163 6.95 -20.08 -16.64
CA ILE A 163 7.05 -18.64 -16.93
C ILE A 163 5.64 -18.09 -17.13
N ASP A 164 5.32 -17.09 -16.30
CA ASP A 164 4.12 -16.27 -16.45
C ASP A 164 4.49 -14.88 -16.96
N GLU A 165 3.76 -14.39 -17.94
CA GLU A 165 3.95 -13.06 -18.52
C GLU A 165 2.72 -12.18 -18.28
N SER A 166 2.94 -11.01 -17.68
CA SER A 166 1.93 -9.96 -17.57
C SER A 166 2.31 -8.81 -18.50
N ASP A 167 1.48 -8.55 -19.49
CA ASP A 167 1.60 -7.38 -20.36
C ASP A 167 0.80 -6.21 -19.76
N ILE A 168 1.36 -5.01 -19.85
CA ILE A 168 0.73 -3.79 -19.37
C ILE A 168 0.58 -2.81 -20.54
N GLU A 169 -0.65 -2.59 -20.97
CA GLU A 169 -1.00 -1.71 -22.08
C GLU A 169 -1.56 -0.38 -21.58
N TYR A 170 -1.21 0.69 -22.29
CA TYR A 170 -1.69 2.04 -22.03
C TYR A 170 -2.46 2.57 -23.23
N THR A 171 -3.74 2.89 -23.04
CA THR A 171 -4.58 3.52 -24.05
C THR A 171 -5.07 4.87 -23.56
N THR A 172 -5.13 5.85 -24.46
CA THR A 172 -5.68 7.17 -24.16
C THR A 172 -6.84 7.46 -25.08
N PHE A 173 -7.99 7.81 -24.52
CA PHE A 173 -9.18 8.17 -25.28
C PHE A 173 -9.91 9.34 -24.60
N LYS A 174 -10.18 10.41 -25.33
CA LYS A 174 -10.88 11.61 -24.84
C LYS A 174 -10.30 12.21 -23.55
N GLY A 175 -8.97 12.20 -23.42
CA GLY A 175 -8.28 12.71 -22.22
C GLY A 175 -8.26 11.75 -21.02
N GLU A 176 -8.87 10.58 -21.12
CA GLU A 176 -8.78 9.51 -20.14
C GLU A 176 -7.67 8.52 -20.51
N THR A 177 -6.89 8.09 -19.54
CA THR A 177 -5.86 7.07 -19.73
C THR A 177 -6.29 5.79 -19.04
N THR A 178 -6.23 4.66 -19.77
CA THR A 178 -6.49 3.33 -19.22
C THR A 178 -5.20 2.50 -19.27
N LYS A 179 -4.85 1.90 -18.14
CA LYS A 179 -3.77 0.93 -17.97
C LYS A 179 -4.40 -0.44 -17.78
N THR A 180 -4.13 -1.38 -18.68
CA THR A 180 -4.68 -2.73 -18.65
C THR A 180 -3.58 -3.75 -18.39
N TYR A 181 -3.80 -4.66 -17.46
CA TYR A 181 -2.92 -5.76 -17.12
C TYR A 181 -3.51 -7.06 -17.60
N SER A 182 -2.76 -7.83 -18.38
CA SER A 182 -3.14 -9.14 -18.87
C SER A 182 -2.09 -10.17 -18.45
N LEU A 183 -2.50 -11.26 -17.83
CA LEU A 183 -1.64 -12.40 -17.50
C LEU A 183 -1.82 -13.47 -18.59
N ASN A 184 -0.74 -13.83 -19.26
CA ASN A 184 -0.76 -14.82 -20.37
C ASN A 184 -1.88 -14.52 -21.39
N GLY A 185 -2.08 -13.23 -21.71
CA GLY A 185 -3.10 -12.75 -22.67
C GLY A 185 -4.52 -12.61 -22.08
N VAL A 186 -4.77 -12.98 -20.83
CA VAL A 186 -6.09 -12.83 -20.18
C VAL A 186 -6.11 -11.62 -19.28
N ILE A 187 -7.05 -10.71 -19.49
CA ILE A 187 -7.19 -9.49 -18.69
C ILE A 187 -7.46 -9.84 -17.21
N GLN A 188 -6.67 -9.25 -16.32
CA GLN A 188 -6.79 -9.41 -14.86
C GLN A 188 -7.26 -8.13 -14.19
N LYS A 189 -6.80 -6.97 -14.66
CA LYS A 189 -7.07 -5.68 -14.05
C LYS A 189 -7.01 -4.55 -15.08
N SER A 190 -7.87 -3.56 -14.95
CA SER A 190 -7.74 -2.29 -15.66
C SER A 190 -7.86 -1.12 -14.70
N ILE A 191 -7.07 -0.08 -14.92
CA ILE A 191 -7.10 1.17 -14.14
C ILE A 191 -7.32 2.31 -15.12
N ARG A 192 -8.46 2.99 -15.01
CA ARG A 192 -8.78 4.16 -15.81
C ARG A 192 -8.64 5.43 -14.95
N ILE A 193 -7.86 6.37 -15.46
CA ILE A 193 -7.65 7.68 -14.84
C ILE A 193 -8.35 8.73 -15.70
N SER A 194 -9.19 9.55 -15.07
CA SER A 194 -9.89 10.66 -15.69
C SER A 194 -9.91 11.87 -14.76
N ILE A 195 -10.21 13.06 -15.32
CA ILE A 195 -10.41 14.29 -14.57
C ILE A 195 -11.88 14.64 -14.61
N LYS A 196 -12.49 14.85 -13.43
CA LYS A 196 -13.87 15.33 -13.30
C LYS A 196 -13.87 16.69 -12.60
N LYS A 197 -14.76 17.58 -13.02
CA LYS A 197 -14.99 18.84 -12.30
C LYS A 197 -15.73 18.57 -11.01
N GLY A 198 -15.13 19.00 -9.90
CA GLY A 198 -15.75 18.99 -8.57
C GLY A 198 -16.58 20.26 -8.30
N LYS A 199 -17.02 20.42 -7.04
CA LYS A 199 -17.63 21.66 -6.57
C LYS A 199 -16.64 22.83 -6.75
N ASN A 200 -17.18 24.03 -7.06
CA ASN A 200 -16.37 25.24 -7.28
C ASN A 200 -15.35 25.14 -8.43
N ASN A 201 -15.64 24.34 -9.46
CA ASN A 201 -14.79 24.18 -10.64
C ASN A 201 -13.40 23.59 -10.35
N THR A 202 -13.19 22.99 -9.19
CA THR A 202 -11.95 22.26 -8.87
C THR A 202 -11.82 21.01 -9.75
N GLU A 203 -10.61 20.67 -10.14
CA GLU A 203 -10.34 19.43 -10.88
C GLU A 203 -10.03 18.29 -9.91
N ASN A 204 -10.81 17.23 -10.00
CA ASN A 204 -10.62 16.02 -9.21
C ASN A 204 -10.12 14.90 -10.13
N ARG A 205 -9.08 14.22 -9.72
CA ARG A 205 -8.60 13.01 -10.39
C ARG A 205 -9.47 11.82 -9.94
N VAL A 206 -10.00 11.07 -10.91
CA VAL A 206 -10.79 9.87 -10.67
C VAL A 206 -10.02 8.67 -11.19
N GLU A 207 -9.88 7.66 -10.34
CA GLU A 207 -9.24 6.40 -10.65
C GLU A 207 -10.26 5.27 -10.50
N LEU A 208 -10.63 4.62 -11.62
CA LEU A 208 -11.52 3.47 -11.64
C LEU A 208 -10.71 2.20 -11.92
N THR A 209 -10.56 1.37 -10.90
CA THR A 209 -9.94 0.04 -11.01
C THR A 209 -11.02 -1.01 -11.17
N LYS A 210 -10.92 -1.84 -12.23
CA LYS A 210 -11.74 -3.04 -12.41
C LYS A 210 -10.86 -4.27 -12.30
N LYS A 211 -11.36 -5.31 -11.64
CA LYS A 211 -10.72 -6.64 -11.57
C LYS A 211 -11.53 -7.65 -12.36
N PHE A 212 -10.82 -8.61 -12.93
CA PHE A 212 -11.38 -9.65 -13.79
C PHE A 212 -10.93 -11.02 -13.30
N LEU A 213 -11.73 -12.04 -13.55
CA LEU A 213 -11.40 -13.45 -13.33
C LEU A 213 -11.75 -14.21 -14.61
N GLY A 214 -10.76 -14.86 -15.23
CA GLY A 214 -10.95 -15.53 -16.51
C GLY A 214 -11.38 -14.58 -17.66
N GLY A 215 -11.10 -13.28 -17.55
CA GLY A 215 -11.52 -12.24 -18.48
C GLY A 215 -12.88 -11.59 -18.16
N ASP A 216 -13.67 -12.14 -17.24
CA ASP A 216 -14.96 -11.60 -16.83
C ASP A 216 -14.80 -10.62 -15.66
N ALA A 217 -15.50 -9.49 -15.70
CA ALA A 217 -15.48 -8.51 -14.64
C ALA A 217 -16.10 -9.06 -13.35
N ILE A 218 -15.41 -8.89 -12.20
CA ILE A 218 -15.89 -9.37 -10.90
C ILE A 218 -16.16 -8.24 -9.91
N ASN A 219 -15.31 -7.23 -9.85
CA ASN A 219 -15.50 -6.08 -8.99
C ASN A 219 -14.84 -4.82 -9.55
N ALA A 220 -15.18 -3.68 -8.99
CA ALA A 220 -14.55 -2.40 -9.29
C ALA A 220 -14.40 -1.55 -8.03
N THR A 221 -13.46 -0.61 -8.07
CA THR A 221 -13.28 0.42 -7.06
C THR A 221 -13.05 1.76 -7.76
N GLU A 222 -13.85 2.77 -7.45
CA GLU A 222 -13.63 4.15 -7.90
C GLU A 222 -13.07 4.96 -6.73
N LYS A 223 -11.96 5.66 -6.96
CA LYS A 223 -11.35 6.59 -6.01
C LYS A 223 -11.32 7.99 -6.61
N VAL A 224 -11.73 8.97 -5.84
CA VAL A 224 -11.71 10.38 -6.23
C VAL A 224 -10.70 11.11 -5.35
N TYR A 225 -9.82 11.89 -5.98
CA TYR A 225 -8.77 12.65 -5.30
C TYR A 225 -8.91 14.14 -5.64
N ASN A 226 -8.60 14.99 -4.67
CA ASN A 226 -8.48 16.43 -4.91
C ASN A 226 -7.14 16.81 -5.56
N ALA A 227 -6.91 18.11 -5.79
CA ALA A 227 -5.67 18.63 -6.37
C ALA A 227 -4.41 18.33 -5.53
N ASP A 228 -4.56 18.21 -4.19
CA ASP A 228 -3.47 17.84 -3.27
C ASP A 228 -3.22 16.33 -3.20
N ASN A 229 -3.87 15.55 -4.08
CA ASN A 229 -3.82 14.09 -4.11
C ASN A 229 -4.38 13.41 -2.84
N ARG A 230 -5.25 14.11 -2.07
CA ARG A 230 -5.99 13.52 -0.95
C ARG A 230 -7.24 12.84 -1.46
N ILE A 231 -7.55 11.67 -0.92
CA ILE A 231 -8.74 10.90 -1.30
C ILE A 231 -10.00 11.59 -0.75
N LEU A 232 -10.97 11.88 -1.61
CA LEU A 232 -12.27 12.46 -1.23
C LEU A 232 -13.34 11.39 -1.07
N SER A 233 -13.30 10.36 -1.92
CA SER A 233 -14.19 9.21 -1.82
C SER A 233 -13.55 7.95 -2.39
N GLU A 234 -14.02 6.81 -1.86
CA GLU A 234 -13.77 5.49 -2.41
C GLU A 234 -15.09 4.74 -2.47
N GLU A 235 -15.44 4.23 -3.65
CA GLU A 235 -16.65 3.43 -3.84
C GLU A 235 -16.27 2.05 -4.39
N THR A 236 -16.78 1.01 -3.75
CA THR A 236 -16.56 -0.39 -4.15
C THR A 236 -17.83 -0.98 -4.75
N PHE A 237 -17.63 -1.78 -5.79
CA PHE A 237 -18.71 -2.39 -6.56
C PHE A 237 -18.46 -3.88 -6.74
N ILE A 238 -19.54 -4.65 -6.78
CA ILE A 238 -19.54 -6.05 -7.25
C ILE A 238 -20.25 -6.09 -8.59
N PHE A 239 -19.73 -6.88 -9.53
CA PHE A 239 -20.39 -7.10 -10.80
C PHE A 239 -21.54 -8.10 -10.64
N ASP A 240 -22.74 -7.66 -11.00
CA ASP A 240 -23.93 -8.50 -11.04
C ASP A 240 -24.04 -9.12 -12.44
N ALA A 241 -23.86 -10.43 -12.55
CA ALA A 241 -23.86 -11.15 -13.80
C ALA A 241 -25.25 -11.22 -14.45
N GLU A 242 -26.34 -11.12 -13.67
CA GLU A 242 -27.72 -11.16 -14.18
C GLU A 242 -28.08 -9.84 -14.86
N THR A 243 -27.82 -8.73 -14.16
CA THR A 243 -28.11 -7.37 -14.70
C THR A 243 -27.00 -6.81 -15.57
N LYS A 244 -25.81 -7.47 -15.59
CA LYS A 244 -24.58 -7.01 -16.27
C LYS A 244 -24.14 -5.60 -15.84
N LYS A 245 -24.34 -5.26 -14.58
CA LYS A 245 -24.01 -3.95 -14.00
C LYS A 245 -23.13 -4.09 -12.77
N PHE A 246 -22.36 -3.04 -12.50
CA PHE A 246 -21.68 -2.88 -11.23
C PHE A 246 -22.66 -2.32 -10.19
N VAL A 247 -22.81 -3.02 -9.07
CA VAL A 247 -23.69 -2.65 -7.95
C VAL A 247 -22.83 -2.16 -6.80
N SER A 248 -23.10 -0.94 -6.33
CA SER A 248 -22.39 -0.32 -5.21
C SER A 248 -22.59 -1.15 -3.93
N GLN A 249 -21.49 -1.43 -3.24
CA GLN A 249 -21.46 -2.16 -1.98
C GLN A 249 -21.13 -1.27 -0.80
N GLN A 250 -20.23 -0.32 -1.01
CA GLN A 250 -19.77 0.58 0.03
C GLN A 250 -19.26 1.89 -0.58
N ILE A 251 -19.52 2.99 0.11
CA ILE A 251 -18.97 4.31 -0.19
C ILE A 251 -18.28 4.82 1.07
N LEU A 252 -17.03 5.20 0.94
CA LEU A 252 -16.23 5.91 1.95
C LEU A 252 -16.12 7.37 1.51
N LEU A 253 -16.51 8.31 2.38
CA LEU A 253 -16.39 9.76 2.14
C LEU A 253 -15.44 10.33 3.19
N TYR A 254 -14.39 11.01 2.73
CA TYR A 254 -13.32 11.56 3.55
C TYR A 254 -13.47 13.07 3.66
N HIS A 255 -13.52 13.59 4.88
CA HIS A 255 -13.61 15.02 5.15
C HIS A 255 -12.35 15.49 5.88
N TYR A 256 -11.77 16.57 5.39
CA TYR A 256 -10.55 17.16 5.90
C TYR A 256 -10.80 18.56 6.41
N ASP A 257 -10.03 18.99 7.40
CA ASP A 257 -9.99 20.39 7.83
C ASP A 257 -9.18 21.26 6.86
N ASP A 258 -9.08 22.56 7.17
CA ASP A 258 -8.35 23.53 6.34
C ASP A 258 -6.84 23.26 6.26
N LEU A 259 -6.27 22.51 7.22
CA LEU A 259 -4.88 22.04 7.21
C LEU A 259 -4.71 20.74 6.42
N GLY A 260 -5.83 20.15 6.00
CA GLY A 260 -5.87 18.90 5.25
C GLY A 260 -5.68 17.66 6.11
N ILE A 261 -6.04 17.75 7.38
CA ILE A 261 -6.06 16.63 8.32
C ILE A 261 -7.42 15.96 8.22
N LEU A 262 -7.46 14.64 8.11
CA LEU A 262 -8.69 13.86 8.04
C LEU A 262 -9.43 13.95 9.38
N THR A 263 -10.61 14.58 9.39
CA THR A 263 -11.42 14.77 10.59
C THR A 263 -12.63 13.86 10.67
N GLU A 264 -13.18 13.44 9.54
CA GLU A 264 -14.35 12.55 9.47
C GLU A 264 -14.20 11.54 8.34
N LEU A 265 -14.60 10.29 8.59
CA LEU A 265 -14.85 9.26 7.59
C LEU A 265 -16.29 8.79 7.70
N ARG A 266 -17.07 9.03 6.65
CA ARG A 266 -18.44 8.53 6.53
C ARG A 266 -18.47 7.27 5.69
N ILE A 267 -19.05 6.23 6.23
CA ILE A 267 -19.12 4.89 5.64
C ILE A 267 -20.58 4.60 5.32
N LYS A 268 -20.90 4.41 4.05
CA LYS A 268 -22.24 4.07 3.57
C LYS A 268 -22.21 2.68 2.92
N THR A 269 -23.17 1.87 3.27
CA THR A 269 -23.52 0.62 2.57
C THR A 269 -24.98 0.70 2.11
N PRO A 270 -25.51 -0.22 1.32
CA PRO A 270 -26.92 -0.21 0.95
C PRO A 270 -27.89 -0.15 2.14
N ASN A 271 -27.50 -0.67 3.31
CA ASN A 271 -28.40 -0.81 4.46
C ASN A 271 -27.96 -0.01 5.69
N THR A 272 -26.77 0.58 5.70
CA THR A 272 -26.23 1.26 6.90
C THR A 272 -25.44 2.51 6.52
N GLU A 273 -25.44 3.46 7.44
CA GLU A 273 -24.53 4.61 7.43
C GLU A 273 -23.91 4.75 8.80
N SER A 274 -22.58 4.93 8.85
CA SER A 274 -21.84 5.19 10.07
C SER A 274 -20.81 6.30 9.84
N VAL A 275 -20.46 6.99 10.92
CA VAL A 275 -19.50 8.10 10.90
C VAL A 275 -18.43 7.83 11.93
N LYS A 276 -17.16 7.97 11.52
CA LYS A 276 -16.00 7.96 12.39
C LYS A 276 -15.40 9.36 12.39
N ASN A 277 -15.20 9.93 13.59
CA ASN A 277 -14.50 11.19 13.74
C ASN A 277 -13.11 10.94 14.30
N TYR A 278 -12.15 11.74 13.87
CA TYR A 278 -10.76 11.64 14.24
C TYR A 278 -10.33 12.88 15.00
N ILE A 279 -9.72 12.68 16.17
CA ILE A 279 -9.17 13.74 17.01
C ILE A 279 -7.67 13.46 17.14
N TYR A 280 -6.86 14.47 16.86
CA TYR A 280 -5.42 14.33 16.87
C TYR A 280 -4.77 15.18 17.94
N GLN A 281 -3.69 14.66 18.51
CA GLN A 281 -2.69 15.41 19.26
C GLN A 281 -1.40 15.37 18.44
N PHE A 282 -0.77 16.53 18.29
CA PHE A 282 0.48 16.67 17.55
C PHE A 282 1.66 16.82 18.50
N ASP A 283 2.87 16.53 18.03
CA ASP A 283 4.09 16.88 18.74
C ASP A 283 4.29 18.40 18.77
N ASP A 284 5.11 18.89 19.73
CA ASP A 284 5.42 20.31 19.86
C ASP A 284 6.44 20.79 18.81
N GLY A 285 6.84 19.90 17.89
CA GLY A 285 7.81 20.19 16.85
C GLY A 285 7.24 21.02 15.70
N ALA A 286 8.10 21.74 14.99
CA ALA A 286 7.75 22.49 13.79
C ALA A 286 7.27 21.59 12.62
N THR A 287 7.30 20.29 12.81
CA THR A 287 6.99 19.27 11.79
C THR A 287 5.52 18.88 11.74
N GLY A 288 4.77 19.10 12.86
CA GLY A 288 3.33 18.82 12.91
C GLY A 288 2.96 17.34 12.76
N ASN A 289 3.80 16.41 13.22
CA ASN A 289 3.46 14.99 13.23
C ASN A 289 2.45 14.70 14.35
N TRP A 290 1.39 13.96 14.02
CA TRP A 290 0.48 13.53 15.06
C TRP A 290 1.11 12.40 15.91
N ILE A 291 0.93 12.49 17.23
CA ILE A 291 1.43 11.52 18.20
C ILE A 291 0.32 10.72 18.86
N LYS A 292 -0.92 11.18 18.76
CA LYS A 292 -2.10 10.45 19.20
C LYS A 292 -3.26 10.73 18.28
N LYS A 293 -3.97 9.68 17.88
CA LYS A 293 -5.21 9.72 17.10
C LYS A 293 -6.28 8.96 17.86
N ILE A 294 -7.40 9.61 18.15
CA ILE A 294 -8.58 9.02 18.79
C ILE A 294 -9.66 8.87 17.72
N VAL A 295 -10.33 7.73 17.70
CA VAL A 295 -11.41 7.41 16.76
C VAL A 295 -12.71 7.25 17.57
N THR A 296 -13.71 8.08 17.25
CA THR A 296 -15.04 7.98 17.86
C THR A 296 -16.06 7.48 16.82
N PRO A 297 -17.14 6.80 17.21
CA PRO A 297 -17.60 6.51 18.58
C PRO A 297 -16.88 5.35 19.28
N ASP A 298 -16.01 4.59 18.59
CA ASP A 298 -15.39 3.37 19.12
C ASP A 298 -14.47 3.66 20.33
N ASN A 299 -14.05 4.92 20.52
CA ASN A 299 -13.11 5.39 21.55
C ASN A 299 -11.77 4.64 21.51
N SER A 300 -11.42 4.04 20.39
CA SER A 300 -10.11 3.46 20.15
C SER A 300 -9.08 4.57 19.91
N TYR A 301 -7.83 4.28 20.20
CA TYR A 301 -6.77 5.24 19.94
C TYR A 301 -5.50 4.58 19.44
N ILE A 302 -4.74 5.34 18.68
CA ILE A 302 -3.43 4.97 18.16
C ILE A 302 -2.44 6.02 18.68
N THR A 303 -1.28 5.59 19.17
CA THR A 303 -0.22 6.50 19.60
C THR A 303 1.04 6.28 18.77
N ARG A 304 1.83 7.35 18.61
CA ARG A 304 3.14 7.34 17.98
C ARG A 304 4.20 7.87 18.94
N LYS A 305 5.38 7.23 18.94
CA LYS A 305 6.61 7.79 19.53
C LYS A 305 7.58 8.02 18.40
N ILE A 306 7.88 9.29 18.13
CA ILE A 306 8.69 9.70 17.00
C ILE A 306 10.05 10.17 17.52
N GLN A 307 11.11 9.72 16.87
CA GLN A 307 12.47 10.22 17.09
C GLN A 307 12.94 10.91 15.82
N TYR A 308 13.59 12.05 15.99
CA TYR A 308 14.14 12.82 14.88
C TYR A 308 15.65 12.70 14.84
N TYR A 309 16.24 12.93 13.68
CA TYR A 309 17.67 13.15 13.55
C TYR A 309 18.04 14.46 14.25
N ALA A 310 19.25 14.52 14.82
CA ALA A 310 19.77 15.77 15.36
C ALA A 310 19.94 16.79 14.21
N PRO A 311 19.60 18.07 14.44
CA PRO A 311 19.86 19.11 13.45
C PRO A 311 21.34 19.12 13.05
N VAL A 312 21.62 19.20 11.74
CA VAL A 312 22.99 19.37 11.26
C VAL A 312 23.46 20.77 11.64
N VAL A 313 24.33 20.88 12.63
CA VAL A 313 25.02 22.13 12.94
C VAL A 313 26.04 22.37 11.84
N ILE A 314 25.74 23.26 10.91
CA ILE A 314 26.71 23.77 9.96
C ILE A 314 27.59 24.74 10.76
N GLU A 315 28.80 24.32 11.16
CA GLU A 315 29.81 25.25 11.66
C GLU A 315 30.20 26.13 10.47
N ASP A 316 29.75 27.38 10.48
CA ASP A 316 30.32 28.42 9.59
C ASP A 316 31.82 28.54 9.93
N LYS A 317 32.66 27.95 9.09
CA LYS A 317 34.09 28.23 9.15
C LYS A 317 34.31 29.68 8.69
N GLN A 318 34.52 30.56 9.68
CA GLN A 318 35.05 31.91 9.48
C GLN A 318 36.47 31.87 8.92
#